data_3cd403f50b5748af8d5b6d814a357f35
#
_entry.id   3cd403f50b5748af8d5b6d814a357f35
#
_cell.length_a   1.000
_cell.length_b   1.000
_cell.length_c   1.000
_cell.angle_alpha   90.00
_cell.angle_beta   90.00
_cell.angle_gamma   90.00
#
_symmetry.space_group_name_H-M   'P 1'
#
loop_
_entity.id
_entity.type
_entity.pdbx_description
1 polymer ?
#
loop_
_entity_poly.entity_id
_entity_poly.type
_entity_poly.pdbx_seq_one_letter_code
_entity_poly.pdbx_strand_id
1 'polypeptide(L)'
;MSDSQVSAAVAKLYDTYPFPPEPILDEPPPGYNWRWNWLAAYSFCTGRKPQRQDIRILDAGCGSGVGTEYLVHLNPQAQVVGIDLSAGTLEVAKKRCQSSGADRVEFHHLSIYDVEQIPGQFDLINCVGVLHHLPDPIRGIQALAKKLTPGGIMHIFVYGELGRWEIQLMQKAIALLQGNKRGDYRDGVQVGRKIFASLPENNRIVKREKERWSMENQRDECFADMYVHPQETDYNIDTLFKFIDASELDFVGFSNPGFWQLEKLLEKAPELIERAAELTERQRYRLIELLNPEVAHYEFFLSRPPLPKTDWSADKTLLTAIPELNPCIDGFPSQCLFNYDYQIVNLSTAEFEFMQKCGNNATVAEILAQVKLDLDGVRNLLKQQLLLLTPAS
;
A
#
# COMPACT_ATOMS: atom_id res chain seq x y z
N MET A 1 -3.37 25.73 -14.69
CA MET A 1 -4.36 25.93 -13.59
C MET A 1 -3.60 26.28 -12.34
N SER A 2 -4.17 27.08 -11.43
CA SER A 2 -3.60 27.26 -10.07
C SER A 2 -3.83 26.00 -9.23
N ASP A 3 -3.09 25.84 -8.14
CA ASP A 3 -3.25 24.69 -7.23
C ASP A 3 -4.69 24.52 -6.75
N SER A 4 -5.36 25.64 -6.42
CA SER A 4 -6.77 25.62 -6.01
C SER A 4 -7.72 25.18 -7.12
N GLN A 5 -7.44 25.51 -8.37
CA GLN A 5 -8.22 25.06 -9.52
C GLN A 5 -8.02 23.57 -9.79
N VAL A 6 -6.80 23.05 -9.62
CA VAL A 6 -6.51 21.63 -9.75
C VAL A 6 -7.22 20.85 -8.63
N SER A 7 -7.08 21.28 -7.38
CA SER A 7 -7.75 20.64 -6.25
C SER A 7 -9.28 20.62 -6.41
N ALA A 8 -9.87 21.74 -6.88
CA ALA A 8 -11.31 21.78 -7.16
C ALA A 8 -11.73 20.85 -8.30
N ALA A 9 -10.89 20.68 -9.32
CA ALA A 9 -11.14 19.75 -10.41
C ALA A 9 -11.09 18.29 -9.92
N VAL A 10 -10.11 17.93 -9.08
CA VAL A 10 -10.00 16.59 -8.46
C VAL A 10 -11.22 16.31 -7.56
N ALA A 11 -11.58 17.24 -6.68
CA ALA A 11 -12.78 17.09 -5.83
C ALA A 11 -14.04 16.86 -6.68
N LYS A 12 -14.23 17.65 -7.75
CA LYS A 12 -15.37 17.51 -8.66
C LYS A 12 -15.41 16.16 -9.37
N LEU A 13 -14.25 15.57 -9.72
CA LEU A 13 -14.19 14.22 -10.28
C LEU A 13 -14.78 13.22 -9.30
N TYR A 14 -14.29 13.21 -8.06
CA TYR A 14 -14.71 12.26 -7.02
C TYR A 14 -16.11 12.54 -6.46
N ASP A 15 -16.60 13.78 -6.52
CA ASP A 15 -18.02 14.09 -6.27
C ASP A 15 -18.94 13.52 -7.38
N THR A 16 -18.39 13.39 -8.63
CA THR A 16 -19.15 12.84 -9.77
C THR A 16 -19.07 11.31 -9.78
N TYR A 17 -17.92 10.76 -9.43
CA TYR A 17 -17.58 9.35 -9.45
C TYR A 17 -16.85 8.99 -8.13
N PRO A 18 -17.58 8.74 -7.03
CA PRO A 18 -16.96 8.33 -5.76
C PRO A 18 -16.09 7.09 -5.94
N PHE A 19 -14.85 7.14 -5.45
CA PHE A 19 -13.86 6.10 -5.66
C PHE A 19 -13.20 5.68 -4.33
N PRO A 20 -12.82 4.38 -4.17
CA PRO A 20 -13.17 3.25 -5.02
C PRO A 20 -14.66 2.85 -4.93
N PRO A 21 -15.25 2.31 -6.02
CA PRO A 21 -16.71 2.06 -6.10
C PRO A 21 -17.13 0.71 -5.50
N GLU A 22 -16.43 0.26 -4.46
CA GLU A 22 -16.71 -1.02 -3.82
C GLU A 22 -18.10 -1.02 -3.14
N PRO A 23 -18.81 -2.17 -3.08
CA PRO A 23 -20.10 -2.25 -2.43
C PRO A 23 -19.99 -1.93 -0.93
N ILE A 24 -21.04 -1.37 -0.38
CA ILE A 24 -21.18 -1.17 1.08
C ILE A 24 -21.73 -2.47 1.65
N LEU A 25 -21.06 -3.02 2.66
CA LEU A 25 -21.47 -4.23 3.37
C LEU A 25 -22.06 -3.88 4.73
N ASP A 26 -22.96 -4.74 5.23
CA ASP A 26 -23.56 -4.63 6.56
C ASP A 26 -22.76 -5.39 7.63
N GLU A 27 -21.58 -5.86 7.28
CA GLU A 27 -20.64 -6.62 8.11
C GLU A 27 -19.21 -6.16 7.82
N PRO A 28 -18.23 -6.46 8.71
CA PRO A 28 -16.82 -6.18 8.43
C PRO A 28 -16.36 -6.73 7.09
N PRO A 29 -15.53 -6.00 6.34
CA PRO A 29 -15.05 -6.47 5.05
C PRO A 29 -14.26 -7.77 5.22
N PRO A 30 -14.38 -8.73 4.29
CA PRO A 30 -13.70 -10.02 4.40
C PRO A 30 -12.19 -9.89 4.18
N GLY A 31 -11.45 -10.75 4.86
CA GLY A 31 -10.00 -10.84 4.70
C GLY A 31 -9.22 -9.73 5.39
N TYR A 32 -8.04 -9.46 4.89
CA TYR A 32 -7.11 -8.49 5.47
C TYR A 32 -6.25 -7.82 4.40
N ASN A 33 -5.72 -6.64 4.75
CA ASN A 33 -4.54 -6.08 4.10
C ASN A 33 -3.48 -5.86 5.19
N TRP A 34 -2.38 -6.60 5.13
CA TRP A 34 -1.34 -6.55 6.15
C TRP A 34 -0.71 -5.15 6.30
N ARG A 35 -0.71 -4.35 5.23
CA ARG A 35 -0.19 -2.98 5.24
C ARG A 35 -1.04 -2.04 6.08
N TRP A 36 -2.32 -2.40 6.27
CA TRP A 36 -3.31 -1.68 7.08
C TRP A 36 -3.48 -2.25 8.49
N ASN A 37 -2.84 -3.37 8.79
CA ASN A 37 -2.77 -3.94 10.14
C ASN A 37 -1.50 -3.45 10.85
N TRP A 38 -1.65 -2.74 11.96
CA TRP A 38 -0.53 -2.14 12.70
C TRP A 38 0.52 -3.16 13.12
N LEU A 39 0.11 -4.32 13.65
CA LEU A 39 1.05 -5.35 14.10
C LEU A 39 1.90 -5.87 12.94
N ALA A 40 1.27 -6.21 11.83
CA ALA A 40 1.94 -6.74 10.65
C ALA A 40 2.82 -5.68 9.98
N ALA A 41 2.28 -4.48 9.72
CA ALA A 41 3.00 -3.40 9.06
C ALA A 41 4.20 -2.91 9.88
N TYR A 42 4.02 -2.70 11.19
CA TYR A 42 5.12 -2.29 12.05
C TYR A 42 6.20 -3.38 12.16
N SER A 43 5.79 -4.66 12.27
CA SER A 43 6.74 -5.78 12.29
C SER A 43 7.51 -5.89 10.98
N PHE A 44 6.88 -5.66 9.83
CA PHE A 44 7.56 -5.59 8.55
C PHE A 44 8.62 -4.48 8.53
N CYS A 45 8.29 -3.30 9.05
CA CYS A 45 9.20 -2.15 9.06
C CYS A 45 10.35 -2.28 10.06
N THR A 46 10.16 -2.99 11.17
CA THR A 46 11.08 -2.99 12.32
C THR A 46 11.71 -4.35 12.64
N GLY A 47 11.17 -5.44 12.07
CA GLY A 47 11.51 -6.80 12.43
C GLY A 47 10.92 -7.25 13.77
N ARG A 48 10.13 -6.43 14.47
CA ARG A 48 9.56 -6.78 15.79
C ARG A 48 8.12 -6.33 15.96
N LYS A 49 7.37 -7.04 16.79
CA LYS A 49 6.03 -6.65 17.18
C LYS A 49 6.06 -5.30 17.93
N PRO A 50 5.10 -4.38 17.67
CA PRO A 50 5.01 -3.13 18.41
C PRO A 50 4.62 -3.37 19.87
N GLN A 51 5.06 -2.47 20.75
CA GLN A 51 4.79 -2.58 22.19
C GLN A 51 3.36 -2.21 22.57
N ARG A 52 2.68 -1.42 21.74
CA ARG A 52 1.29 -0.97 21.99
C ARG A 52 0.43 -1.08 20.75
N GLN A 53 -0.87 -1.16 20.96
CA GLN A 53 -1.89 -1.23 19.92
C GLN A 53 -2.92 -0.07 20.00
N ASP A 54 -2.91 0.68 21.09
CA ASP A 54 -3.71 1.90 21.32
C ASP A 54 -3.09 3.09 20.59
N ILE A 55 -3.07 3.02 19.28
CA ILE A 55 -2.40 3.97 18.38
C ILE A 55 -3.40 4.90 17.70
N ARG A 56 -2.87 5.95 17.07
CA ARG A 56 -3.63 6.81 16.17
C ARG A 56 -3.24 6.56 14.73
N ILE A 57 -4.22 6.36 13.89
CA ILE A 57 -4.05 6.10 12.44
C ILE A 57 -4.70 7.26 11.67
N LEU A 58 -3.99 7.78 10.67
CA LEU A 58 -4.54 8.70 9.67
C LEU A 58 -4.72 7.96 8.35
N ASP A 59 -5.91 8.02 7.79
CA ASP A 59 -6.19 7.64 6.40
C ASP A 59 -6.31 8.92 5.56
N ALA A 60 -5.22 9.28 4.89
CA ALA A 60 -5.07 10.54 4.18
C ALA A 60 -5.49 10.40 2.71
N GLY A 61 -6.63 10.99 2.37
CA GLY A 61 -7.34 10.77 1.12
C GLY A 61 -8.12 9.46 1.18
N CYS A 62 -9.01 9.36 2.17
CA CYS A 62 -9.70 8.11 2.50
C CYS A 62 -10.74 7.67 1.45
N GLY A 63 -11.04 8.53 0.47
CA GLY A 63 -11.99 8.23 -0.58
C GLY A 63 -13.35 7.78 -0.06
N SER A 64 -13.93 6.77 -0.67
CA SER A 64 -15.20 6.16 -0.27
C SER A 64 -15.12 5.29 1.01
N GLY A 65 -13.97 5.32 1.72
CA GLY A 65 -13.77 4.71 3.03
C GLY A 65 -13.41 3.22 3.01
N VAL A 66 -13.09 2.63 1.86
CA VAL A 66 -12.71 1.21 1.79
C VAL A 66 -11.46 0.92 2.64
N GLY A 67 -10.39 1.71 2.49
CA GLY A 67 -9.19 1.58 3.33
C GLY A 67 -9.49 1.86 4.80
N THR A 68 -10.29 2.90 5.08
CA THR A 68 -10.67 3.30 6.43
C THR A 68 -11.41 2.19 7.19
N GLU A 69 -12.35 1.54 6.53
CA GLU A 69 -13.13 0.42 7.09
C GLU A 69 -12.20 -0.72 7.55
N TYR A 70 -11.26 -1.13 6.67
CA TYR A 70 -10.23 -2.11 7.03
C TYR A 70 -9.32 -1.63 8.17
N LEU A 71 -8.87 -0.37 8.15
CA LEU A 71 -8.02 0.20 9.20
C LEU A 71 -8.70 0.13 10.58
N VAL A 72 -10.01 0.35 10.64
CA VAL A 72 -10.78 0.25 11.90
C VAL A 72 -10.90 -1.20 12.35
N HIS A 73 -11.30 -2.12 11.47
CA HIS A 73 -11.55 -3.52 11.85
C HIS A 73 -10.27 -4.30 12.14
N LEU A 74 -9.19 -4.05 11.39
CA LEU A 74 -7.90 -4.72 11.59
C LEU A 74 -7.13 -4.19 12.81
N ASN A 75 -7.52 -3.04 13.39
CA ASN A 75 -6.84 -2.43 14.52
C ASN A 75 -7.84 -2.08 15.64
N PRO A 76 -8.33 -3.08 16.39
CA PRO A 76 -9.46 -2.91 17.33
C PRO A 76 -9.20 -1.94 18.48
N GLN A 77 -7.96 -1.57 18.77
CA GLN A 77 -7.61 -0.61 19.82
C GLN A 77 -7.23 0.77 19.28
N ALA A 78 -7.12 0.93 17.96
CA ALA A 78 -6.71 2.19 17.34
C ALA A 78 -7.84 3.21 17.26
N GLN A 79 -7.47 4.50 17.27
CA GLN A 79 -8.30 5.62 16.86
C GLN A 79 -7.96 5.96 15.41
N VAL A 80 -8.96 5.97 14.54
CA VAL A 80 -8.76 6.25 13.12
C VAL A 80 -9.31 7.63 12.78
N VAL A 81 -8.58 8.38 11.98
CA VAL A 81 -9.01 9.66 11.40
C VAL A 81 -8.94 9.53 9.89
N GLY A 82 -10.04 9.78 9.20
CA GLY A 82 -10.11 9.83 7.74
C GLY A 82 -10.22 11.27 7.26
N ILE A 83 -9.42 11.65 6.28
CA ILE A 83 -9.53 12.96 5.60
C ILE A 83 -9.70 12.78 4.11
N ASP A 84 -10.55 13.57 3.49
CA ASP A 84 -10.68 13.65 2.04
C ASP A 84 -11.09 15.04 1.58
N LEU A 85 -10.75 15.38 0.34
CA LEU A 85 -11.06 16.66 -0.30
C LEU A 85 -12.48 16.71 -0.87
N SER A 86 -13.10 15.54 -1.18
CA SER A 86 -14.44 15.41 -1.72
C SER A 86 -15.46 15.20 -0.58
N ALA A 87 -16.37 16.14 -0.44
CA ALA A 87 -17.47 16.01 0.53
C ALA A 87 -18.43 14.87 0.17
N GLY A 88 -18.69 14.68 -1.14
CA GLY A 88 -19.57 13.61 -1.63
C GLY A 88 -18.99 12.22 -1.33
N THR A 89 -17.70 12.04 -1.54
CA THR A 89 -17.02 10.78 -1.26
C THR A 89 -16.99 10.48 0.24
N LEU A 90 -16.78 11.49 1.09
CA LEU A 90 -16.83 11.34 2.56
C LEU A 90 -18.19 10.89 3.08
N GLU A 91 -19.29 11.31 2.47
CA GLU A 91 -20.62 10.81 2.85
C GLU A 91 -20.77 9.31 2.56
N VAL A 92 -20.15 8.81 1.47
CA VAL A 92 -20.08 7.38 1.18
C VAL A 92 -19.23 6.66 2.22
N ALA A 93 -18.06 7.21 2.58
CA ALA A 93 -17.17 6.66 3.59
C ALA A 93 -17.85 6.54 4.97
N LYS A 94 -18.54 7.58 5.41
CA LYS A 94 -19.32 7.58 6.67
C LYS A 94 -20.38 6.48 6.66
N LYS A 95 -21.14 6.37 5.57
CA LYS A 95 -22.17 5.35 5.42
C LYS A 95 -21.57 3.94 5.45
N ARG A 96 -20.44 3.73 4.74
CA ARG A 96 -19.72 2.46 4.73
C ARG A 96 -19.30 2.04 6.14
N CYS A 97 -18.57 2.90 6.84
CA CYS A 97 -18.09 2.61 8.18
C CYS A 97 -19.23 2.39 9.18
N GLN A 98 -20.32 3.15 9.05
CA GLN A 98 -21.52 2.97 9.88
C GLN A 98 -22.20 1.61 9.61
N SER A 99 -22.33 1.20 8.35
CA SER A 99 -22.97 -0.07 7.99
C SER A 99 -22.17 -1.28 8.48
N SER A 100 -20.85 -1.24 8.41
CA SER A 100 -19.99 -2.36 8.84
C SER A 100 -19.64 -2.36 10.33
N GLY A 101 -20.11 -1.34 11.11
CA GLY A 101 -19.78 -1.20 12.53
C GLY A 101 -18.36 -0.67 12.78
N ALA A 102 -17.76 0.03 11.83
CA ALA A 102 -16.46 0.69 11.97
C ALA A 102 -16.58 2.05 12.69
N ASP A 103 -17.13 2.07 13.91
CA ASP A 103 -17.55 3.30 14.62
C ASP A 103 -16.39 4.13 15.20
N ARG A 104 -15.14 3.58 15.21
CA ARG A 104 -13.97 4.23 15.82
C ARG A 104 -13.21 5.08 14.82
N VAL A 105 -13.91 5.81 13.95
CA VAL A 105 -13.34 6.72 12.97
C VAL A 105 -13.97 8.11 13.06
N GLU A 106 -13.13 9.13 12.94
CA GLU A 106 -13.52 10.53 12.80
C GLU A 106 -13.20 11.00 11.39
N PHE A 107 -14.18 11.55 10.66
CA PHE A 107 -14.00 12.03 9.29
C PHE A 107 -13.97 13.55 9.21
N HIS A 108 -12.98 14.09 8.47
CA HIS A 108 -12.87 15.51 8.20
C HIS A 108 -12.81 15.80 6.70
N HIS A 109 -13.65 16.75 6.25
CA HIS A 109 -13.56 17.31 4.91
C HIS A 109 -12.40 18.29 4.87
N LEU A 110 -11.21 17.82 4.47
CA LEU A 110 -9.96 18.55 4.62
C LEU A 110 -8.96 18.15 3.53
N SER A 111 -8.23 19.13 3.02
CA SER A 111 -7.08 18.89 2.16
C SER A 111 -5.91 18.31 2.96
N ILE A 112 -5.11 17.43 2.34
CA ILE A 112 -3.82 16.98 2.90
C ILE A 112 -2.91 18.16 3.26
N TYR A 113 -2.96 19.26 2.48
CA TYR A 113 -2.17 20.46 2.77
C TYR A 113 -2.51 21.14 4.11
N ASP A 114 -3.71 20.90 4.61
CA ASP A 114 -4.24 21.51 5.82
C ASP A 114 -4.32 20.51 6.99
N VAL A 115 -3.69 19.35 6.87
CA VAL A 115 -3.69 18.26 7.87
C VAL A 115 -3.19 18.70 9.25
N GLU A 116 -2.45 19.80 9.33
CA GLU A 116 -2.01 20.41 10.59
C GLU A 116 -3.17 20.86 11.48
N GLN A 117 -4.37 21.13 10.92
CA GLN A 117 -5.56 21.50 11.67
C GLN A 117 -6.08 20.34 12.55
N ILE A 118 -5.70 19.10 12.25
CA ILE A 118 -6.05 17.96 13.09
C ILE A 118 -5.07 17.88 14.27
N PRO A 119 -5.57 17.90 15.52
CA PRO A 119 -4.67 17.90 16.69
C PRO A 119 -3.87 16.60 16.82
N GLY A 120 -2.65 16.70 17.37
CA GLY A 120 -1.77 15.59 17.68
C GLY A 120 -1.06 15.00 16.47
N GLN A 121 -0.42 13.86 16.65
CA GLN A 121 0.35 13.10 15.66
C GLN A 121 -0.22 11.68 15.52
N PHE A 122 0.25 10.94 14.51
CA PHE A 122 -0.20 9.60 14.17
C PHE A 122 0.96 8.61 14.18
N ASP A 123 0.71 7.39 14.63
CA ASP A 123 1.68 6.29 14.64
C ASP A 123 1.76 5.59 13.29
N LEU A 124 0.62 5.53 12.59
CA LEU A 124 0.50 5.05 11.21
C LEU A 124 -0.22 6.09 10.37
N ILE A 125 0.36 6.46 9.24
CA ILE A 125 -0.33 7.23 8.19
C ILE A 125 -0.47 6.32 6.97
N ASN A 126 -1.70 6.14 6.50
CA ASN A 126 -2.02 5.47 5.25
C ASN A 126 -2.34 6.53 4.19
N CYS A 127 -1.65 6.51 3.05
CA CYS A 127 -1.90 7.42 1.93
C CYS A 127 -1.75 6.66 0.61
N VAL A 128 -2.85 6.06 0.18
CA VAL A 128 -2.90 5.12 -0.94
C VAL A 128 -3.68 5.70 -2.10
N GLY A 129 -3.03 5.90 -3.25
CA GLY A 129 -3.69 6.40 -4.44
C GLY A 129 -3.99 7.91 -4.43
N VAL A 130 -3.24 8.74 -3.68
CA VAL A 130 -3.62 10.13 -3.44
C VAL A 130 -2.54 11.15 -3.80
N LEU A 131 -1.31 10.98 -3.32
CA LEU A 131 -0.26 12.02 -3.42
C LEU A 131 0.07 12.40 -4.87
N HIS A 132 -0.01 11.47 -5.79
CA HIS A 132 0.23 11.70 -7.21
C HIS A 132 -0.89 12.51 -7.91
N HIS A 133 -2.03 12.71 -7.25
CA HIS A 133 -3.13 13.56 -7.71
C HIS A 133 -3.10 14.97 -7.14
N LEU A 134 -2.18 15.26 -6.23
CA LEU A 134 -2.01 16.61 -5.70
C LEU A 134 -1.36 17.54 -6.74
N PRO A 135 -1.70 18.85 -6.74
CA PRO A 135 -0.98 19.84 -7.54
C PRO A 135 0.52 19.91 -7.21
N ASP A 136 0.86 19.78 -5.92
CA ASP A 136 2.23 19.71 -5.39
C ASP A 136 2.37 18.51 -4.46
N PRO A 137 2.75 17.34 -4.99
CA PRO A 137 2.94 16.12 -4.18
C PRO A 137 4.01 16.27 -3.09
N ILE A 138 5.06 17.07 -3.34
CA ILE A 138 6.13 17.29 -2.37
C ILE A 138 5.59 18.02 -1.14
N ARG A 139 4.86 19.09 -1.33
CA ARG A 139 4.19 19.81 -0.24
C ARG A 139 3.23 18.89 0.52
N GLY A 140 2.53 17.99 -0.20
CA GLY A 140 1.62 17.01 0.41
C GLY A 140 2.33 16.04 1.34
N ILE A 141 3.39 15.38 0.87
CA ILE A 141 4.14 14.44 1.70
C ILE A 141 4.83 15.12 2.89
N GLN A 142 5.32 16.35 2.72
CA GLN A 142 5.90 17.14 3.81
C GLN A 142 4.87 17.49 4.88
N ALA A 143 3.63 17.80 4.50
CA ALA A 143 2.55 18.04 5.46
C ALA A 143 2.24 16.78 6.27
N LEU A 144 2.15 15.61 5.63
CA LEU A 144 1.95 14.33 6.29
C LEU A 144 3.14 13.94 7.19
N ALA A 145 4.37 14.15 6.73
CA ALA A 145 5.58 13.83 7.50
C ALA A 145 5.63 14.53 8.87
N LYS A 146 5.17 15.79 8.95
CA LYS A 146 5.08 16.55 10.21
C LYS A 146 4.08 15.94 11.19
N LYS A 147 3.09 15.20 10.69
CA LYS A 147 2.03 14.56 11.49
C LYS A 147 2.41 13.16 11.97
N LEU A 148 3.51 12.59 11.49
CA LEU A 148 4.00 11.28 11.91
C LEU A 148 4.75 11.38 13.24
N THR A 149 4.48 10.49 14.20
CA THR A 149 5.22 10.40 15.46
C THR A 149 6.67 9.95 15.23
N PRO A 150 7.65 10.31 16.08
CA PRO A 150 8.96 9.66 16.04
C PRO A 150 8.82 8.14 16.18
N GLY A 151 9.42 7.37 15.28
CA GLY A 151 9.25 5.92 15.20
C GLY A 151 7.93 5.45 14.57
N GLY A 152 7.10 6.39 14.12
CA GLY A 152 5.90 6.08 13.33
C GLY A 152 6.23 5.70 11.89
N ILE A 153 5.29 5.02 11.24
CA ILE A 153 5.43 4.55 9.85
C ILE A 153 4.35 5.15 8.94
N MET A 154 4.71 5.36 7.68
CA MET A 154 3.78 5.85 6.66
C MET A 154 3.75 4.87 5.49
N HIS A 155 2.57 4.37 5.16
CA HIS A 155 2.31 3.53 4.00
C HIS A 155 1.87 4.39 2.83
N ILE A 156 2.55 4.28 1.70
CA ILE A 156 2.30 5.08 0.50
C ILE A 156 2.14 4.19 -0.72
N PHE A 157 1.17 4.55 -1.55
CA PHE A 157 0.99 4.03 -2.91
C PHE A 157 0.92 5.19 -3.89
N VAL A 158 1.78 5.17 -4.91
CA VAL A 158 1.78 6.16 -6.01
C VAL A 158 1.98 5.46 -7.35
N TYR A 159 1.56 6.11 -8.44
CA TYR A 159 1.62 5.54 -9.78
C TYR A 159 3.03 5.54 -10.38
N GLY A 160 3.31 4.48 -11.17
CA GLY A 160 4.56 4.27 -11.89
C GLY A 160 4.47 4.68 -13.36
N GLU A 161 5.46 5.42 -13.84
CA GLU A 161 5.49 6.00 -15.19
C GLU A 161 5.55 4.93 -16.29
N LEU A 162 6.47 3.95 -16.14
CA LEU A 162 6.76 3.02 -17.22
C LEU A 162 5.62 2.02 -17.46
N GLY A 163 4.96 1.55 -16.41
CA GLY A 163 3.87 0.59 -16.51
C GLY A 163 2.51 1.19 -16.85
N ARG A 164 2.41 2.53 -16.97
CA ARG A 164 1.17 3.28 -17.24
C ARG A 164 1.22 4.13 -18.52
N TRP A 165 2.21 3.90 -19.39
CA TRP A 165 2.40 4.72 -20.59
C TRP A 165 1.17 4.81 -21.49
N GLU A 166 0.41 3.74 -21.63
CA GLU A 166 -0.81 3.67 -22.45
C GLU A 166 -1.94 4.51 -21.83
N ILE A 167 -2.03 4.54 -20.50
CA ILE A 167 -3.01 5.34 -19.77
C ILE A 167 -2.74 6.82 -20.02
N GLN A 168 -1.50 7.27 -19.88
CA GLN A 168 -1.11 8.66 -20.16
C GLN A 168 -1.44 9.09 -21.60
N LEU A 169 -1.22 8.19 -22.58
CA LEU A 169 -1.57 8.48 -23.99
C LEU A 169 -3.08 8.63 -24.16
N MET A 170 -3.86 7.75 -23.53
CA MET A 170 -5.32 7.78 -23.60
C MET A 170 -5.90 9.02 -22.90
N GLN A 171 -5.40 9.38 -21.71
CA GLN A 171 -5.77 10.62 -21.01
C GLN A 171 -5.60 11.86 -21.91
N LYS A 172 -4.43 11.96 -22.59
CA LYS A 172 -4.14 13.05 -23.52
C LYS A 172 -5.08 13.03 -24.73
N ALA A 173 -5.37 11.85 -25.29
CA ALA A 173 -6.26 11.71 -26.44
C ALA A 173 -7.71 12.11 -26.10
N ILE A 174 -8.22 11.66 -24.94
CA ILE A 174 -9.55 12.04 -24.42
C ILE A 174 -9.61 13.56 -24.24
N ALA A 175 -8.62 14.15 -23.54
CA ALA A 175 -8.57 15.58 -23.29
C ALA A 175 -8.57 16.42 -24.58
N LEU A 176 -7.87 15.97 -25.63
CA LEU A 176 -7.87 16.62 -26.94
C LEU A 176 -9.25 16.58 -27.61
N LEU A 177 -9.95 15.45 -27.55
CA LEU A 177 -11.28 15.28 -28.17
C LEU A 177 -12.38 15.98 -27.37
N GLN A 178 -12.23 16.12 -26.05
CA GLN A 178 -13.16 16.90 -25.25
C GLN A 178 -13.10 18.42 -25.56
N GLY A 179 -11.94 18.95 -25.91
CA GLY A 179 -11.76 20.37 -26.23
C GLY A 179 -12.31 21.29 -25.13
N ASN A 180 -13.32 22.08 -25.45
CA ASN A 180 -13.95 23.01 -24.52
C ASN A 180 -14.81 22.34 -23.42
N LYS A 181 -15.10 21.03 -23.54
CA LYS A 181 -15.82 20.25 -22.53
C LYS A 181 -14.90 19.62 -21.48
N ARG A 182 -13.59 19.89 -21.55
CA ARG A 182 -12.64 19.40 -20.56
C ARG A 182 -13.08 19.82 -19.15
N GLY A 183 -13.24 18.83 -18.23
CA GLY A 183 -13.83 19.02 -16.89
C GLY A 183 -15.31 18.65 -16.80
N ASP A 184 -15.93 18.19 -17.91
CA ASP A 184 -17.12 17.35 -17.88
C ASP A 184 -16.66 15.88 -17.88
N TYR A 185 -16.61 15.29 -16.72
CA TYR A 185 -16.05 13.92 -16.54
C TYR A 185 -16.96 12.84 -17.16
N ARG A 186 -18.28 13.07 -17.22
CA ARG A 186 -19.22 12.15 -17.89
C ARG A 186 -19.01 12.13 -19.40
N ASP A 187 -18.80 13.31 -20.01
CA ASP A 187 -18.42 13.42 -21.42
C ASP A 187 -17.06 12.74 -21.67
N GLY A 188 -16.08 12.92 -20.76
CA GLY A 188 -14.77 12.28 -20.85
C GLY A 188 -14.84 10.75 -20.87
N VAL A 189 -15.63 10.16 -19.97
CA VAL A 189 -15.88 8.71 -19.95
C VAL A 189 -16.50 8.24 -21.26
N GLN A 190 -17.52 8.94 -21.77
CA GLN A 190 -18.16 8.58 -23.04
C GLN A 190 -17.19 8.66 -24.23
N VAL A 191 -16.38 9.73 -24.29
CA VAL A 191 -15.35 9.90 -25.31
C VAL A 191 -14.33 8.77 -25.24
N GLY A 192 -13.80 8.46 -24.07
CA GLY A 192 -12.82 7.40 -23.88
C GLY A 192 -13.35 6.02 -24.29
N ARG A 193 -14.55 5.66 -23.86
CA ARG A 193 -15.19 4.40 -24.25
C ARG A 193 -15.41 4.30 -25.77
N LYS A 194 -15.80 5.40 -26.43
CA LYS A 194 -15.93 5.45 -27.89
C LYS A 194 -14.57 5.28 -28.60
N ILE A 195 -13.50 5.86 -28.07
CA ILE A 195 -12.15 5.67 -28.62
C ILE A 195 -11.79 4.17 -28.56
N PHE A 196 -11.91 3.51 -27.40
CA PHE A 196 -11.60 2.10 -27.27
C PHE A 196 -12.45 1.22 -28.19
N ALA A 197 -13.74 1.51 -28.33
CA ALA A 197 -14.65 0.77 -29.21
C ALA A 197 -14.36 0.98 -30.71
N SER A 198 -13.70 2.09 -31.08
CA SER A 198 -13.43 2.45 -32.49
C SER A 198 -12.02 2.04 -32.96
N LEU A 199 -11.08 1.88 -32.04
CA LEU A 199 -9.72 1.48 -32.37
C LEU A 199 -9.66 0.02 -32.82
N PRO A 200 -8.79 -0.34 -33.79
CA PRO A 200 -8.57 -1.72 -34.20
C PRO A 200 -8.09 -2.61 -33.04
N GLU A 201 -8.50 -3.87 -33.02
CA GLU A 201 -8.10 -4.83 -31.96
C GLU A 201 -6.59 -5.04 -31.85
N ASN A 202 -5.85 -4.86 -32.96
CA ASN A 202 -4.39 -4.96 -32.98
C ASN A 202 -3.68 -3.66 -32.52
N ASN A 203 -4.41 -2.60 -32.19
CA ASN A 203 -3.84 -1.40 -31.61
C ASN A 203 -3.19 -1.71 -30.25
N ARG A 204 -1.98 -1.19 -30.00
CA ARG A 204 -1.21 -1.49 -28.80
C ARG A 204 -1.90 -1.06 -27.50
N ILE A 205 -2.59 0.09 -27.53
CA ILE A 205 -3.34 0.60 -26.37
C ILE A 205 -4.52 -0.31 -26.07
N VAL A 206 -5.26 -0.75 -27.10
CA VAL A 206 -6.41 -1.66 -26.94
C VAL A 206 -5.96 -3.02 -26.40
N LYS A 207 -4.86 -3.57 -26.91
CA LYS A 207 -4.31 -4.83 -26.39
C LYS A 207 -3.94 -4.71 -24.93
N ARG A 208 -3.24 -3.63 -24.58
CA ARG A 208 -2.78 -3.37 -23.21
C ARG A 208 -3.96 -3.20 -22.24
N GLU A 209 -4.99 -2.45 -22.65
CA GLU A 209 -6.23 -2.34 -21.89
C GLU A 209 -6.87 -3.70 -21.63
N LYS A 210 -7.03 -4.51 -22.68
CA LYS A 210 -7.61 -5.86 -22.56
C LYS A 210 -6.80 -6.78 -21.63
N GLU A 211 -5.48 -6.69 -21.67
CA GLU A 211 -4.57 -7.52 -20.88
C GLU A 211 -4.52 -7.15 -19.40
N ARG A 212 -4.67 -5.86 -19.07
CA ARG A 212 -4.39 -5.37 -17.72
C ARG A 212 -5.55 -4.72 -16.98
N TRP A 213 -6.37 -3.94 -17.67
CA TRP A 213 -7.28 -2.99 -17.01
C TRP A 213 -8.76 -3.21 -17.30
N SER A 214 -9.08 -4.00 -18.33
CA SER A 214 -10.47 -4.14 -18.82
C SER A 214 -11.45 -4.67 -17.78
N MET A 215 -11.00 -5.47 -16.83
CA MET A 215 -11.85 -5.98 -15.74
C MET A 215 -12.23 -4.88 -14.76
N GLU A 216 -11.25 -4.05 -14.36
CA GLU A 216 -11.44 -2.93 -13.42
C GLU A 216 -12.24 -1.82 -14.09
N ASN A 217 -11.97 -1.51 -15.36
CA ASN A 217 -12.55 -0.41 -16.10
C ASN A 217 -13.98 -0.67 -16.64
N GLN A 218 -14.63 -1.74 -16.23
CA GLN A 218 -16.05 -1.96 -16.57
C GLN A 218 -16.95 -0.90 -15.94
N ARG A 219 -16.62 -0.44 -14.71
CA ARG A 219 -17.33 0.62 -14.01
C ARG A 219 -16.87 2.00 -14.48
N ASP A 220 -17.79 2.95 -14.55
CA ASP A 220 -17.48 4.31 -15.00
C ASP A 220 -16.61 5.06 -14.00
N GLU A 221 -16.72 4.77 -12.72
CA GLU A 221 -15.89 5.33 -11.65
C GLU A 221 -14.41 4.94 -11.85
N CYS A 222 -14.13 3.65 -12.09
CA CYS A 222 -12.77 3.17 -12.35
C CYS A 222 -12.22 3.72 -13.67
N PHE A 223 -13.05 3.78 -14.70
CA PHE A 223 -12.68 4.36 -15.99
C PHE A 223 -12.36 5.85 -15.86
N ALA A 224 -13.16 6.60 -15.09
CA ALA A 224 -12.98 8.02 -14.87
C ALA A 224 -11.70 8.30 -14.07
N ASP A 225 -11.45 7.56 -13.01
CA ASP A 225 -10.23 7.65 -12.20
C ASP A 225 -8.98 7.40 -13.07
N MET A 226 -9.00 6.36 -13.89
CA MET A 226 -7.85 5.97 -14.71
C MET A 226 -7.63 6.87 -15.92
N TYR A 227 -8.67 7.22 -16.70
CA TYR A 227 -8.52 7.83 -18.03
C TYR A 227 -8.97 9.28 -18.14
N VAL A 228 -9.72 9.78 -17.14
CA VAL A 228 -10.32 11.15 -17.22
C VAL A 228 -9.84 12.02 -16.06
N HIS A 229 -8.92 11.51 -15.26
CA HIS A 229 -8.38 12.23 -14.11
C HIS A 229 -7.75 13.58 -14.54
N PRO A 230 -8.06 14.70 -13.85
CA PRO A 230 -7.59 16.02 -14.24
C PRO A 230 -6.11 16.28 -13.92
N GLN A 231 -5.54 15.55 -12.98
CA GLN A 231 -4.17 15.72 -12.48
C GLN A 231 -3.55 14.41 -12.06
N GLU A 232 -2.42 14.04 -12.65
CA GLU A 232 -1.64 12.86 -12.29
C GLU A 232 -0.15 13.16 -12.43
N THR A 233 0.63 12.68 -11.48
CA THR A 233 2.10 12.68 -11.50
C THR A 233 2.59 11.25 -11.38
N ASP A 234 3.09 10.68 -12.47
CA ASP A 234 3.66 9.33 -12.45
C ASP A 234 5.16 9.39 -12.13
N TYR A 235 5.62 8.38 -11.40
CA TYR A 235 7.00 8.31 -10.94
C TYR A 235 7.77 7.21 -11.67
N ASN A 236 9.06 7.42 -11.87
CA ASN A 236 10.06 6.38 -12.03
C ASN A 236 10.95 6.37 -10.78
N ILE A 237 11.84 5.39 -10.64
CA ILE A 237 12.67 5.25 -9.44
C ILE A 237 13.46 6.54 -9.12
N ASP A 238 13.98 7.23 -10.13
CA ASP A 238 14.76 8.46 -9.89
C ASP A 238 13.89 9.61 -9.35
N THR A 239 12.70 9.79 -9.91
CA THR A 239 11.74 10.84 -9.46
C THR A 239 11.06 10.44 -8.16
N LEU A 240 10.80 9.16 -7.93
CA LEU A 240 10.27 8.62 -6.69
C LEU A 240 11.20 8.92 -5.51
N PHE A 241 12.50 8.63 -5.65
CA PHE A 241 13.44 8.90 -4.56
C PHE A 241 13.67 10.40 -4.33
N LYS A 242 13.55 11.26 -5.35
CA LYS A 242 13.52 12.72 -5.13
C LYS A 242 12.31 13.15 -4.31
N PHE A 243 11.15 12.57 -4.59
CA PHE A 243 9.92 12.81 -3.83
C PHE A 243 10.04 12.31 -2.39
N ILE A 244 10.61 11.11 -2.18
CA ILE A 244 10.86 10.55 -0.84
C ILE A 244 11.84 11.43 -0.06
N ASP A 245 12.98 11.80 -0.65
CA ASP A 245 14.01 12.62 0.01
C ASP A 245 13.45 14.00 0.45
N ALA A 246 12.52 14.56 -0.31
CA ALA A 246 11.87 15.82 0.03
C ALA A 246 10.98 15.74 1.29
N SER A 247 10.58 14.56 1.71
CA SER A 247 9.78 14.33 2.93
C SER A 247 10.58 14.41 4.22
N GLU A 248 11.90 14.27 4.17
CA GLU A 248 12.81 14.12 5.32
C GLU A 248 12.51 12.86 6.17
N LEU A 249 11.80 11.88 5.59
CA LEU A 249 11.56 10.57 6.19
C LEU A 249 12.53 9.52 5.64
N ASP A 250 12.81 8.51 6.44
CA ASP A 250 13.63 7.38 6.03
C ASP A 250 12.80 6.41 5.16
N PHE A 251 13.36 5.99 4.01
CA PHE A 251 12.80 4.89 3.22
C PHE A 251 13.03 3.58 3.96
N VAL A 252 11.94 2.87 4.28
CA VAL A 252 12.00 1.57 4.97
C VAL A 252 12.13 0.42 3.96
N GLY A 253 11.34 0.47 2.89
CA GLY A 253 11.35 -0.54 1.85
C GLY A 253 10.04 -0.58 1.06
N PHE A 254 10.08 -1.22 -0.11
CA PHE A 254 8.87 -1.55 -0.87
C PHE A 254 8.07 -2.64 -0.16
N SER A 255 6.74 -2.55 -0.20
CA SER A 255 5.83 -3.50 0.45
C SER A 255 5.83 -4.89 -0.22
N ASN A 256 6.36 -4.98 -1.43
CA ASN A 256 6.54 -6.21 -2.20
C ASN A 256 8.03 -6.51 -2.48
N PRO A 257 8.87 -6.75 -1.45
CA PRO A 257 10.32 -6.87 -1.61
C PRO A 257 10.73 -8.01 -2.55
N GLY A 258 9.86 -9.00 -2.72
CA GLY A 258 10.08 -10.11 -3.66
C GLY A 258 10.11 -9.70 -5.13
N PHE A 259 9.50 -8.57 -5.50
CA PHE A 259 9.55 -8.00 -6.84
C PHE A 259 10.90 -7.29 -7.10
N TRP A 260 11.46 -6.65 -6.08
CA TRP A 260 12.67 -5.82 -6.18
C TRP A 260 13.96 -6.63 -5.98
N GLN A 261 14.02 -7.83 -6.56
CA GLN A 261 15.17 -8.74 -6.48
C GLN A 261 15.78 -8.92 -7.88
N LEU A 262 16.95 -8.29 -8.11
CA LEU A 262 17.67 -8.38 -9.38
C LEU A 262 18.06 -9.83 -9.70
N GLU A 263 18.37 -10.61 -8.68
CA GLU A 263 18.74 -12.02 -8.74
C GLU A 263 17.66 -12.89 -9.41
N LYS A 264 16.39 -12.54 -9.24
CA LYS A 264 15.28 -13.23 -9.91
C LYS A 264 15.17 -12.88 -11.40
N LEU A 265 15.48 -11.63 -11.77
CA LEU A 265 15.44 -11.19 -13.15
C LEU A 265 16.62 -11.70 -13.97
N LEU A 266 17.77 -11.81 -13.34
CA LEU A 266 19.04 -12.17 -13.98
C LEU A 266 19.58 -13.52 -13.51
N GLU A 267 18.75 -14.43 -13.04
CA GLU A 267 19.17 -15.74 -12.50
C GLU A 267 20.03 -16.57 -13.45
N LYS A 268 19.88 -16.36 -14.78
CA LYS A 268 20.64 -17.05 -15.83
C LYS A 268 21.96 -16.37 -16.21
N ALA A 269 22.26 -15.23 -15.57
CA ALA A 269 23.45 -14.42 -15.88
C ALA A 269 24.13 -13.93 -14.58
N PRO A 270 24.72 -14.84 -13.78
CA PRO A 270 25.33 -14.48 -12.50
C PRO A 270 26.44 -13.43 -12.64
N GLU A 271 27.15 -13.40 -13.77
CA GLU A 271 28.17 -12.39 -14.06
C GLU A 271 27.62 -10.96 -14.16
N LEU A 272 26.33 -10.79 -14.51
CA LEU A 272 25.66 -9.49 -14.49
C LEU A 272 25.25 -9.09 -13.06
N ILE A 273 24.89 -10.07 -12.24
CA ILE A 273 24.61 -9.84 -10.81
C ILE A 273 25.89 -9.39 -10.09
N GLU A 274 27.04 -10.02 -10.38
CA GLU A 274 28.33 -9.61 -9.85
C GLU A 274 28.69 -8.15 -10.24
N ARG A 275 28.46 -7.78 -11.49
CA ARG A 275 28.64 -6.38 -11.94
C ARG A 275 27.71 -5.40 -11.22
N ALA A 276 26.49 -5.82 -10.91
CA ALA A 276 25.53 -4.99 -10.20
C ALA A 276 25.85 -4.85 -8.70
N ALA A 277 26.81 -5.57 -8.14
CA ALA A 277 27.25 -5.43 -6.75
C ALA A 277 27.84 -4.04 -6.45
N GLU A 278 28.43 -3.37 -7.45
CA GLU A 278 28.96 -2.01 -7.34
C GLU A 278 27.88 -0.92 -7.35
N LEU A 279 26.64 -1.26 -7.71
CA LEU A 279 25.54 -0.32 -7.76
C LEU A 279 25.01 -0.03 -6.34
N THR A 280 24.64 1.23 -6.10
CA THR A 280 23.86 1.59 -4.90
C THR A 280 22.49 0.92 -4.94
N GLU A 281 21.84 0.80 -3.78
CA GLU A 281 20.50 0.22 -3.70
C GLU A 281 19.50 0.91 -4.65
N ARG A 282 19.49 2.24 -4.72
CA ARG A 282 18.64 3.01 -5.64
C ARG A 282 18.96 2.72 -7.12
N GLN A 283 20.23 2.57 -7.46
CA GLN A 283 20.63 2.19 -8.82
C GLN A 283 20.19 0.76 -9.16
N ARG A 284 20.22 -0.17 -8.19
CA ARG A 284 19.69 -1.53 -8.37
C ARG A 284 18.18 -1.49 -8.59
N TYR A 285 17.41 -0.71 -7.84
CA TYR A 285 15.98 -0.51 -8.07
C TYR A 285 15.71 0.07 -9.46
N ARG A 286 16.49 1.07 -9.87
CA ARG A 286 16.38 1.64 -11.23
C ARG A 286 16.68 0.61 -12.31
N LEU A 287 17.70 -0.23 -12.13
CA LEU A 287 18.02 -1.31 -13.07
C LEU A 287 16.88 -2.33 -13.18
N ILE A 288 16.26 -2.72 -12.05
CA ILE A 288 15.11 -3.62 -12.03
C ILE A 288 13.94 -3.01 -12.81
N GLU A 289 13.63 -1.76 -12.56
CA GLU A 289 12.57 -1.03 -13.26
C GLU A 289 12.80 -0.97 -14.78
N LEU A 290 14.04 -0.71 -15.20
CA LEU A 290 14.41 -0.65 -16.64
C LEU A 290 14.33 -2.02 -17.33
N LEU A 291 14.61 -3.09 -16.60
CA LEU A 291 14.53 -4.47 -17.10
C LEU A 291 13.10 -5.02 -17.03
N ASN A 292 12.26 -4.48 -16.15
CA ASN A 292 10.86 -4.85 -16.01
C ASN A 292 9.96 -3.59 -16.02
N PRO A 293 9.73 -2.98 -17.20
CA PRO A 293 9.00 -1.70 -17.33
C PRO A 293 7.49 -1.83 -17.08
N GLU A 294 7.05 -2.96 -16.52
CA GLU A 294 5.65 -3.24 -16.19
C GLU A 294 5.22 -2.66 -14.83
N VAL A 295 6.12 -1.96 -14.14
CA VAL A 295 5.84 -1.30 -12.86
C VAL A 295 4.83 -0.20 -13.06
N ALA A 296 3.56 -0.46 -12.68
CA ALA A 296 2.46 0.49 -12.78
C ALA A 296 2.27 1.34 -11.51
N HIS A 297 2.86 0.92 -10.40
CA HIS A 297 2.79 1.61 -9.12
C HIS A 297 3.98 1.27 -8.23
N TYR A 298 4.22 2.14 -7.27
CA TYR A 298 5.14 1.91 -6.16
C TYR A 298 4.36 1.92 -4.87
N GLU A 299 4.51 0.87 -4.10
CA GLU A 299 3.92 0.74 -2.77
C GLU A 299 5.02 0.47 -1.75
N PHE A 300 5.14 1.36 -0.75
CA PHE A 300 6.30 1.38 0.13
C PHE A 300 5.99 1.98 1.48
N PHE A 301 6.91 1.76 2.42
CA PHE A 301 6.87 2.37 3.74
C PHE A 301 7.98 3.40 3.92
N LEU A 302 7.61 4.51 4.58
CA LEU A 302 8.53 5.49 5.14
C LEU A 302 8.43 5.48 6.65
N SER A 303 9.43 6.00 7.34
CA SER A 303 9.39 6.18 8.79
C SER A 303 9.98 7.50 9.24
N ARG A 304 9.47 8.03 10.34
CA ARG A 304 10.09 9.15 11.01
C ARG A 304 11.14 8.63 12.02
N PRO A 305 12.41 8.99 11.86
CA PRO A 305 13.45 8.52 12.76
C PRO A 305 13.22 8.99 14.23
N PRO A 306 13.73 8.21 15.22
CA PRO A 306 14.39 6.93 15.09
C PRO A 306 13.38 5.78 14.95
N LEU A 307 13.54 4.90 13.92
CA LEU A 307 12.81 3.66 13.83
C LEU A 307 13.66 2.53 14.42
N PRO A 308 13.21 1.88 15.50
CA PRO A 308 13.96 0.76 16.06
C PRO A 308 13.90 -0.44 15.12
N LYS A 309 15.05 -1.00 14.76
CA LYS A 309 15.15 -2.22 13.95
C LYS A 309 15.74 -3.36 14.77
N THR A 310 15.20 -4.56 14.59
CA THR A 310 15.72 -5.79 15.19
C THR A 310 16.14 -6.75 14.08
N ASP A 311 17.39 -7.21 14.16
CA ASP A 311 17.94 -8.23 13.27
C ASP A 311 17.87 -9.60 13.95
N TRP A 312 17.23 -10.54 13.28
CA TRP A 312 17.06 -11.93 13.73
C TRP A 312 18.03 -12.90 13.05
N SER A 313 19.06 -12.40 12.38
CA SER A 313 20.07 -13.25 11.70
C SER A 313 20.91 -14.05 12.68
N ALA A 314 21.20 -13.47 13.86
CA ALA A 314 21.98 -14.14 14.89
C ALA A 314 21.14 -15.17 15.66
N ASP A 315 21.60 -16.41 15.73
CA ASP A 315 20.93 -17.53 16.42
C ASP A 315 20.57 -17.18 17.87
N LYS A 316 21.51 -16.56 18.60
CA LYS A 316 21.30 -16.20 20.00
C LYS A 316 20.12 -15.25 20.17
N THR A 317 19.98 -14.27 19.31
CA THR A 317 18.88 -13.29 19.37
C THR A 317 17.56 -13.96 18.99
N LEU A 318 17.55 -14.80 17.95
CA LEU A 318 16.36 -15.51 17.51
C LEU A 318 15.87 -16.51 18.56
N LEU A 319 16.77 -17.26 19.21
CA LEU A 319 16.41 -18.23 20.25
C LEU A 319 15.71 -17.60 21.46
N THR A 320 16.03 -16.36 21.81
CA THR A 320 15.41 -15.66 22.94
C THR A 320 14.12 -14.93 22.59
N ALA A 321 13.79 -14.81 21.31
CA ALA A 321 12.58 -14.14 20.86
C ALA A 321 11.31 -14.89 21.25
N ILE A 322 10.22 -14.17 21.49
CA ILE A 322 8.89 -14.74 21.74
C ILE A 322 8.10 -14.66 20.44
N PRO A 323 7.74 -15.80 19.82
CA PRO A 323 6.99 -15.84 18.58
C PRO A 323 5.48 -15.81 18.82
N GLU A 324 4.77 -15.03 17.99
CA GLU A 324 3.32 -15.01 17.88
C GLU A 324 2.92 -15.18 16.41
N LEU A 325 1.70 -15.63 16.15
CA LEU A 325 1.19 -15.74 14.79
C LEU A 325 0.96 -14.35 14.20
N ASN A 326 1.26 -14.19 12.91
CA ASN A 326 0.89 -12.98 12.21
C ASN A 326 -0.65 -12.90 12.11
N PRO A 327 -1.29 -11.78 12.49
CA PRO A 327 -2.74 -11.63 12.39
C PRO A 327 -3.25 -11.63 10.94
N CYS A 328 -2.37 -11.42 9.97
CA CYS A 328 -2.67 -11.43 8.55
C CYS A 328 -2.28 -12.77 7.91
N ILE A 329 -2.85 -13.86 8.42
CA ILE A 329 -2.84 -15.20 7.83
C ILE A 329 -4.26 -15.75 7.91
N ASP A 330 -4.63 -16.64 6.99
CA ASP A 330 -5.96 -17.26 6.98
C ASP A 330 -5.86 -18.77 6.77
N GLY A 331 -6.76 -19.52 7.43
CA GLY A 331 -6.83 -20.97 7.36
C GLY A 331 -6.13 -21.72 8.50
N PHE A 332 -5.37 -21.05 9.39
CA PHE A 332 -4.83 -21.71 10.59
C PHE A 332 -5.97 -22.02 11.58
N PRO A 333 -5.98 -23.21 12.23
CA PRO A 333 -4.95 -24.22 12.33
C PRO A 333 -4.97 -25.34 11.25
N SER A 334 -4.92 -25.00 9.98
CA SER A 334 -4.65 -25.94 8.91
C SER A 334 -3.15 -25.94 8.54
N GLN A 335 -2.63 -27.05 8.03
CA GLN A 335 -1.30 -27.09 7.42
C GLN A 335 -1.24 -26.39 6.06
N CYS A 336 -2.39 -26.22 5.41
CA CYS A 336 -2.52 -25.41 4.20
C CYS A 336 -3.25 -24.10 4.55
N LEU A 337 -2.57 -22.97 4.40
CA LEU A 337 -3.07 -21.67 4.78
C LEU A 337 -2.64 -20.59 3.80
N PHE A 338 -3.25 -19.41 3.90
CA PHE A 338 -2.81 -18.21 3.18
C PHE A 338 -1.89 -17.37 4.08
N ASN A 339 -0.77 -16.93 3.50
CA ASN A 339 0.13 -15.97 4.17
C ASN A 339 -0.39 -14.53 4.04
N TYR A 340 0.39 -13.58 4.55
CA TYR A 340 0.09 -12.14 4.56
C TYR A 340 -0.28 -11.54 3.18
N ASP A 341 0.14 -12.16 2.09
CA ASP A 341 -0.07 -11.71 0.70
C ASP A 341 -1.00 -12.67 -0.08
N TYR A 342 -1.83 -13.44 0.63
CA TYR A 342 -2.76 -14.45 0.11
C TYR A 342 -2.11 -15.54 -0.77
N GLN A 343 -0.83 -15.80 -0.57
CA GLN A 343 -0.17 -16.92 -1.19
C GLN A 343 -0.41 -18.19 -0.38
N ILE A 344 -0.67 -19.30 -1.08
CA ILE A 344 -0.85 -20.59 -0.43
C ILE A 344 0.50 -21.08 0.13
N VAL A 345 0.50 -21.39 1.42
CA VAL A 345 1.62 -22.01 2.13
C VAL A 345 1.21 -23.38 2.63
N ASN A 346 2.05 -24.38 2.34
CA ASN A 346 1.90 -25.73 2.88
C ASN A 346 2.97 -25.93 3.94
N LEU A 347 2.54 -26.02 5.21
CA LEU A 347 3.42 -26.24 6.35
C LEU A 347 3.83 -27.71 6.45
N SER A 348 5.09 -27.97 6.73
CA SER A 348 5.51 -29.27 7.25
C SER A 348 4.87 -29.55 8.63
N THR A 349 4.82 -30.80 9.03
CA THR A 349 4.30 -31.17 10.37
C THR A 349 5.06 -30.43 11.48
N ALA A 350 6.37 -30.28 11.35
CA ALA A 350 7.20 -29.61 12.35
C ALA A 350 6.94 -28.08 12.41
N GLU A 351 6.77 -27.43 11.28
CA GLU A 351 6.39 -26.00 11.21
C GLU A 351 5.01 -25.78 11.82
N PHE A 352 4.05 -26.65 11.49
CA PHE A 352 2.71 -26.59 12.05
C PHE A 352 2.70 -26.77 13.58
N GLU A 353 3.40 -27.78 14.11
CA GLU A 353 3.55 -28.01 15.55
C GLU A 353 4.22 -26.81 16.26
N PHE A 354 5.21 -26.18 15.63
CA PHE A 354 5.83 -24.96 16.14
C PHE A 354 4.81 -23.82 16.22
N MET A 355 4.08 -23.56 15.15
CA MET A 355 3.08 -22.49 15.08
C MET A 355 1.96 -22.70 16.11
N GLN A 356 1.54 -23.92 16.38
CA GLN A 356 0.54 -24.22 17.42
C GLN A 356 0.99 -23.85 18.84
N LYS A 357 2.29 -23.76 19.09
CA LYS A 357 2.86 -23.40 20.39
C LYS A 357 3.18 -21.89 20.53
N CYS A 358 3.07 -21.14 19.46
CA CYS A 358 3.26 -19.69 19.48
C CYS A 358 2.18 -18.98 20.31
N GLY A 359 2.49 -17.79 20.85
CA GLY A 359 1.53 -16.96 21.58
C GLY A 359 1.39 -17.27 23.08
N ASN A 360 2.16 -18.22 23.62
CA ASN A 360 2.12 -18.63 25.02
C ASN A 360 3.29 -18.05 25.87
N ASN A 361 3.88 -16.95 25.44
CA ASN A 361 5.08 -16.34 26.04
C ASN A 361 6.32 -17.24 26.06
N ALA A 362 6.28 -18.41 25.43
CA ALA A 362 7.44 -19.28 25.29
C ALA A 362 8.41 -18.71 24.25
N THR A 363 9.69 -18.79 24.52
CA THR A 363 10.74 -18.41 23.58
C THR A 363 10.86 -19.39 22.43
N VAL A 364 11.48 -18.98 21.34
CA VAL A 364 11.81 -19.87 20.23
C VAL A 364 12.59 -21.10 20.72
N ALA A 365 13.58 -20.93 21.62
CA ALA A 365 14.35 -22.02 22.19
C ALA A 365 13.48 -23.03 22.94
N GLU A 366 12.55 -22.57 23.77
CA GLU A 366 11.65 -23.41 24.55
C GLU A 366 10.67 -24.20 23.66
N ILE A 367 10.21 -23.60 22.57
CA ILE A 367 9.34 -24.28 21.60
C ILE A 367 10.15 -25.31 20.80
N LEU A 368 11.34 -24.96 20.33
CA LEU A 368 12.22 -25.87 19.57
C LEU A 368 12.65 -27.12 20.40
N ALA A 369 12.73 -26.98 21.72
CA ALA A 369 12.99 -28.14 22.60
C ALA A 369 11.85 -29.18 22.62
N GLN A 370 10.66 -28.82 22.10
CA GLN A 370 9.45 -29.66 22.15
C GLN A 370 9.00 -30.13 20.76
N VAL A 371 9.56 -29.61 19.68
CA VAL A 371 9.18 -29.92 18.28
C VAL A 371 10.41 -30.32 17.47
N LYS A 372 10.20 -31.02 16.36
CA LYS A 372 11.29 -31.43 15.46
C LYS A 372 11.52 -30.37 14.37
N LEU A 373 11.69 -29.09 14.74
CA LEU A 373 12.03 -28.00 13.85
C LEU A 373 13.39 -27.44 14.25
N ASP A 374 14.15 -26.96 13.28
CA ASP A 374 15.41 -26.23 13.51
C ASP A 374 15.23 -24.72 13.34
N LEU A 375 16.29 -23.95 13.57
CA LEU A 375 16.27 -22.49 13.42
C LEU A 375 16.04 -22.06 11.97
N ASP A 376 16.46 -22.84 10.99
CA ASP A 376 16.24 -22.52 9.59
C ASP A 376 14.77 -22.66 9.22
N GLY A 377 14.06 -23.63 9.81
CA GLY A 377 12.61 -23.72 9.72
C GLY A 377 11.91 -22.49 10.32
N VAL A 378 12.38 -21.99 11.48
CA VAL A 378 11.84 -20.76 12.08
C VAL A 378 12.11 -19.55 11.15
N ARG A 379 13.31 -19.44 10.58
CA ARG A 379 13.65 -18.40 9.60
C ARG A 379 12.77 -18.47 8.35
N ASN A 380 12.44 -19.68 7.91
CA ASN A 380 11.52 -19.88 6.78
C ASN A 380 10.12 -19.36 7.12
N LEU A 381 9.58 -19.64 8.30
CA LEU A 381 8.30 -19.10 8.77
C LEU A 381 8.31 -17.55 8.84
N LEU A 382 9.41 -16.96 9.30
CA LEU A 382 9.59 -15.50 9.33
C LEU A 382 9.66 -14.90 7.92
N LYS A 383 10.40 -15.54 7.01
CA LYS A 383 10.49 -15.10 5.60
C LYS A 383 9.13 -15.10 4.90
N GLN A 384 8.26 -16.03 5.27
CA GLN A 384 6.89 -16.11 4.77
C GLN A 384 5.92 -15.19 5.54
N GLN A 385 6.42 -14.41 6.50
CA GLN A 385 5.62 -13.50 7.34
C GLN A 385 4.48 -14.21 8.10
N LEU A 386 4.70 -15.46 8.52
CA LEU A 386 3.73 -16.22 9.30
C LEU A 386 3.83 -15.94 10.79
N LEU A 387 4.94 -15.37 11.24
CA LEU A 387 5.24 -15.07 12.63
C LEU A 387 5.59 -13.59 12.83
N LEU A 388 5.21 -13.08 13.99
CA LEU A 388 5.72 -11.85 14.57
C LEU A 388 6.62 -12.21 15.77
N LEU A 389 7.71 -11.45 15.94
CA LEU A 389 8.63 -11.69 17.04
C LEU A 389 8.66 -10.51 18.02
N THR A 390 8.69 -10.81 19.30
CA THR A 390 8.98 -9.86 20.37
C THR A 390 10.38 -10.15 20.90
N PRO A 391 11.31 -9.18 20.99
CA PRO A 391 12.59 -9.36 21.65
C PRO A 391 12.41 -9.74 23.13
N ALA A 392 13.28 -10.60 23.65
CA ALA A 392 13.36 -10.79 25.10
C ALA A 392 13.62 -9.45 25.78
N SER A 393 12.94 -9.20 26.89
CA SER A 393 13.10 -7.99 27.74
C SER A 393 14.45 -7.98 28.45
#